data_f89261482bffbea21ed0d91003ff694c
#
_entry.id   f89261482bffbea21ed0d91003ff694c
#
_cell.length_a   1.000
_cell.length_b   1.000
_cell.length_c   1.000
_cell.angle_alpha   90.00
_cell.angle_beta   90.00
_cell.angle_gamma   90.00
#
_symmetry.space_group_name_H-M   'P 1'
#
loop_
_entity.id
_entity.type
_entity.pdbx_description
1 polymer ?
#
loop_
_entity_poly.entity_id
_entity_poly.type
_entity_poly.pdbx_seq_one_letter_code
_entity_poly.pdbx_strand_id
1 'polypeptide(L)'
;VGSGMYLKQEVISVQAQGYDYPQAYTQRSLAPGVGEENYRWEDFREAQSLPALDAELAALRKALADMKPSPLGMVEMWAGRGVPDGYLLCEGQQLRQTEYPELFAAIGAAFNNGYDCNGRQLTTSAGFFRLPDLRGRFVVGHYGSDEDYKTLGAVGGKKTHQLTVEELPAHDHGLFLQHAGKRFTGGGSANALNEGDGRTYMTGGNKPHENRPPYYALAYIMRTK
;
A
#
# COMPACT_ATOMS: atom_id res chain seq x y z
N VAL A 1 -7.20 77.98 -8.02
CA VAL A 1 -8.27 77.03 -8.42
C VAL A 1 -7.59 76.06 -9.35
N GLY A 2 -7.10 74.98 -8.77
CA GLY A 2 -6.49 73.87 -9.52
C GLY A 2 -7.58 72.94 -10.05
N SER A 3 -7.78 72.95 -11.36
CA SER A 3 -8.56 71.92 -12.02
C SER A 3 -7.70 70.66 -12.06
N GLY A 4 -7.93 69.75 -11.10
CA GLY A 4 -7.38 68.41 -11.18
C GLY A 4 -8.05 67.69 -12.35
N MET A 5 -7.28 67.42 -13.39
CA MET A 5 -7.74 66.52 -14.46
C MET A 5 -7.77 65.11 -13.93
N TYR A 6 -8.93 64.58 -13.76
CA TYR A 6 -9.12 63.16 -13.49
C TYR A 6 -9.18 62.42 -14.83
N LEU A 7 -8.33 61.42 -15.01
CA LEU A 7 -8.46 60.51 -16.14
C LEU A 7 -9.81 59.80 -16.01
N LYS A 8 -10.55 59.79 -17.10
CA LYS A 8 -11.79 59.03 -17.20
C LYS A 8 -11.51 57.59 -16.90
N GLN A 9 -12.24 57.08 -15.99
CA GLN A 9 -12.16 55.69 -15.59
C GLN A 9 -12.70 54.83 -16.75
N GLU A 10 -11.85 54.27 -17.57
CA GLU A 10 -12.24 53.24 -18.53
C GLU A 10 -12.23 51.87 -17.83
N VAL A 11 -13.41 51.33 -17.78
CA VAL A 11 -13.61 49.94 -17.30
C VAL A 11 -13.36 49.04 -18.48
N ILE A 12 -12.23 48.36 -18.49
CA ILE A 12 -11.96 47.28 -19.45
C ILE A 12 -12.44 45.99 -18.80
N SER A 13 -13.60 45.50 -19.23
CA SER A 13 -14.01 44.15 -18.92
C SER A 13 -13.30 43.19 -19.87
N VAL A 14 -12.41 42.36 -19.36
CA VAL A 14 -11.82 41.26 -20.12
C VAL A 14 -12.71 40.04 -19.90
N GLN A 15 -13.54 39.70 -20.88
CA GLN A 15 -14.24 38.43 -20.93
C GLN A 15 -13.30 37.38 -21.54
N ALA A 16 -12.78 36.49 -20.73
CA ALA A 16 -12.14 35.27 -21.20
C ALA A 16 -12.92 34.09 -20.67
N GLN A 17 -13.53 33.36 -21.57
CA GLN A 17 -14.20 32.04 -21.28
C GLN A 17 -15.35 32.10 -20.25
N GLY A 18 -16.14 33.19 -20.20
CA GLY A 18 -17.34 33.25 -19.37
C GLY A 18 -17.11 33.57 -17.89
N TYR A 19 -15.92 33.98 -17.51
CA TYR A 19 -15.64 34.50 -16.18
C TYR A 19 -15.51 35.99 -16.16
N ASP A 20 -16.29 36.68 -15.29
CA ASP A 20 -16.10 38.09 -14.98
C ASP A 20 -14.94 38.22 -13.97
N TYR A 21 -13.82 38.75 -14.43
CA TYR A 21 -12.73 39.08 -13.51
C TYR A 21 -13.07 40.38 -12.76
N PRO A 22 -12.79 40.43 -11.44
CA PRO A 22 -12.95 41.64 -10.69
C PRO A 22 -12.07 42.74 -11.30
N GLN A 23 -12.68 43.87 -11.56
CA GLN A 23 -12.02 45.00 -12.17
C GLN A 23 -10.94 45.54 -11.23
N ALA A 24 -9.68 45.54 -11.68
CA ALA A 24 -8.61 46.20 -10.96
C ALA A 24 -8.61 47.69 -11.33
N TYR A 25 -8.92 48.53 -10.35
CA TYR A 25 -8.83 49.97 -10.51
C TYR A 25 -7.43 50.47 -10.13
N THR A 26 -6.70 51.06 -11.04
CA THR A 26 -5.52 51.82 -10.71
C THR A 26 -5.83 53.32 -10.91
N GLN A 27 -5.98 54.04 -9.80
CA GLN A 27 -6.07 55.49 -9.82
C GLN A 27 -4.63 56.02 -9.73
N ARG A 28 -4.14 56.61 -10.82
CA ARG A 28 -2.87 57.32 -10.82
C ARG A 28 -3.17 58.81 -11.03
N SER A 29 -2.79 59.62 -10.07
CA SER A 29 -2.81 61.06 -10.25
C SER A 29 -1.63 61.49 -11.14
N LEU A 30 -1.92 62.22 -12.19
CA LEU A 30 -0.88 62.83 -13.01
C LEU A 30 -0.18 63.93 -12.21
N ALA A 31 1.14 63.94 -12.26
CA ALA A 31 1.91 65.10 -11.78
C ALA A 31 1.56 66.31 -12.62
N PRO A 32 1.44 67.53 -11.99
CA PRO A 32 1.18 68.72 -12.73
C PRO A 32 2.22 68.94 -13.85
N GLY A 33 1.77 69.06 -15.11
CA GLY A 33 2.63 69.34 -16.27
C GLY A 33 2.97 68.13 -17.16
N VAL A 34 2.42 66.97 -16.89
CA VAL A 34 2.55 65.79 -17.75
C VAL A 34 1.29 65.67 -18.62
N GLY A 35 1.43 65.80 -19.91
CA GLY A 35 0.35 65.69 -20.89
C GLY A 35 -0.05 64.22 -21.11
N GLU A 36 -1.30 64.01 -21.59
CA GLU A 36 -1.85 62.67 -21.86
C GLU A 36 -1.03 61.90 -22.91
N GLU A 37 -0.32 62.59 -23.82
CA GLU A 37 0.52 62.02 -24.88
C GLU A 37 1.73 61.22 -24.34
N ASN A 38 2.08 61.39 -23.07
CA ASN A 38 3.21 60.67 -22.46
C ASN A 38 2.81 59.37 -21.75
N TYR A 39 1.52 59.02 -21.80
CA TYR A 39 1.05 57.73 -21.28
C TYR A 39 1.06 56.69 -22.39
N ARG A 40 1.96 55.67 -22.26
CA ARG A 40 1.96 54.51 -23.14
C ARG A 40 1.22 53.38 -22.45
N TRP A 41 0.30 52.78 -23.18
CA TRP A 41 -0.40 51.58 -22.73
C TRP A 41 0.55 50.41 -22.51
N GLU A 42 1.73 50.45 -23.12
CA GLU A 42 2.78 49.45 -22.93
C GLU A 42 3.29 49.42 -21.48
N ASP A 43 3.38 50.60 -20.83
CA ASP A 43 3.82 50.68 -19.43
C ASP A 43 2.82 50.07 -18.46
N PHE A 44 1.54 49.98 -18.83
CA PHE A 44 0.51 49.27 -18.08
C PHE A 44 0.54 47.77 -18.30
N ARG A 45 1.00 47.30 -19.45
CA ARG A 45 1.11 45.85 -19.75
C ARG A 45 2.28 45.22 -19.02
N GLU A 46 3.37 45.91 -18.79
CA GLU A 46 4.51 45.35 -18.04
C GLU A 46 4.22 45.23 -16.54
N ALA A 47 3.38 46.11 -15.98
CA ALA A 47 3.01 46.05 -14.56
C ALA A 47 2.01 44.94 -14.21
N GLN A 48 1.33 44.37 -15.21
CA GLN A 48 0.43 43.22 -15.06
C GLN A 48 0.73 42.20 -16.14
N SER A 49 1.75 41.42 -15.94
CA SER A 49 2.06 40.33 -16.85
C SER A 49 1.06 39.17 -16.67
N LEU A 50 -0.21 39.40 -17.10
CA LEU A 50 -1.16 38.29 -17.31
C LEU A 50 -0.51 37.14 -18.09
N PRO A 51 0.31 37.43 -19.19
CA PRO A 51 1.04 36.36 -19.85
C PRO A 51 2.05 35.63 -18.98
N ALA A 52 2.71 36.28 -18.02
CA ALA A 52 3.65 35.63 -17.12
C ALA A 52 2.91 34.77 -16.08
N LEU A 53 1.79 35.28 -15.55
CA LEU A 53 0.93 34.53 -14.65
C LEU A 53 0.29 33.33 -15.35
N ASP A 54 -0.15 33.50 -16.59
CA ASP A 54 -0.69 32.41 -17.41
C ASP A 54 0.38 31.35 -17.72
N ALA A 55 1.62 31.79 -18.01
CA ALA A 55 2.74 30.87 -18.23
C ALA A 55 3.09 30.07 -16.94
N GLU A 56 3.10 30.76 -15.79
CA GLU A 56 3.33 30.12 -14.49
C GLU A 56 2.19 29.16 -14.14
N LEU A 57 0.94 29.55 -14.37
CA LEU A 57 -0.22 28.67 -14.17
C LEU A 57 -0.18 27.47 -15.11
N ALA A 58 0.22 27.65 -16.36
CA ALA A 58 0.40 26.56 -17.31
C ALA A 58 1.55 25.62 -16.90
N ALA A 59 2.66 26.17 -16.39
CA ALA A 59 3.78 25.41 -15.87
C ALA A 59 3.39 24.59 -14.62
N LEU A 60 2.63 25.21 -13.69
CA LEU A 60 2.11 24.53 -12.50
C LEU A 60 1.12 23.43 -12.87
N ARG A 61 0.21 23.69 -13.81
CA ARG A 61 -0.73 22.66 -14.32
C ARG A 61 0.01 21.51 -14.97
N LYS A 62 1.05 21.79 -15.75
CA LYS A 62 1.91 20.78 -16.35
C LYS A 62 2.66 19.99 -15.28
N ALA A 63 3.29 20.65 -14.32
CA ALA A 63 3.97 20.00 -13.21
C ALA A 63 3.03 19.10 -12.40
N LEU A 64 1.80 19.56 -12.14
CA LEU A 64 0.76 18.78 -11.48
C LEU A 64 0.33 17.55 -12.31
N ALA A 65 0.20 17.70 -13.62
CA ALA A 65 -0.12 16.60 -14.54
C ALA A 65 1.04 15.61 -14.67
N ASP A 66 2.28 16.07 -14.59
CA ASP A 66 3.49 15.24 -14.63
C ASP A 66 3.74 14.52 -13.29
N MET A 67 3.21 15.03 -12.17
CA MET A 67 3.13 14.33 -10.90
C MET A 67 2.11 13.21 -11.01
N LYS A 68 2.54 12.05 -11.51
CA LYS A 68 1.68 10.84 -11.56
C LYS A 68 1.57 10.29 -10.14
N PRO A 69 0.47 10.55 -9.44
CA PRO A 69 0.27 9.92 -8.14
C PRO A 69 0.16 8.41 -8.35
N SER A 70 0.60 7.62 -7.37
CA SER A 70 0.41 6.15 -7.37
C SER A 70 -1.03 5.80 -7.75
N PRO A 71 -1.28 4.80 -8.61
CA PRO A 71 -2.64 4.41 -8.96
C PRO A 71 -3.49 4.08 -7.72
N LEU A 72 -4.80 4.32 -7.80
CA LEU A 72 -5.73 3.88 -6.76
C LEU A 72 -5.65 2.35 -6.59
N GLY A 73 -5.67 1.90 -5.35
CA GLY A 73 -5.50 0.48 -5.03
C GLY A 73 -4.05 0.00 -5.00
N MET A 74 -3.07 0.86 -5.30
CA MET A 74 -1.65 0.52 -5.12
C MET A 74 -1.33 0.34 -3.64
N VAL A 75 -0.63 -0.74 -3.31
CA VAL A 75 -0.17 -1.05 -1.96
C VAL A 75 1.30 -0.70 -1.83
N GLU A 76 1.65 0.04 -0.79
CA GLU A 76 3.01 0.48 -0.50
C GLU A 76 3.41 0.11 0.93
N MET A 77 4.71 -0.11 1.15
CA MET A 77 5.27 -0.28 2.50
C MET A 77 5.50 1.09 3.13
N TRP A 78 5.08 1.22 4.39
CA TRP A 78 5.12 2.49 5.12
C TRP A 78 5.84 2.37 6.45
N ALA A 79 6.84 3.21 6.68
CA ALA A 79 7.64 3.26 7.92
C ALA A 79 7.22 4.41 8.86
N GLY A 80 6.31 5.29 8.44
CA GLY A 80 5.90 6.46 9.22
C GLY A 80 4.92 6.12 10.34
N ARG A 81 4.81 7.01 11.34
CA ARG A 81 3.89 6.85 12.48
C ARG A 81 2.43 7.14 12.13
N GLY A 82 2.17 8.06 11.21
CA GLY A 82 0.84 8.42 10.73
C GLY A 82 0.63 7.95 9.30
N VAL A 83 -0.61 7.71 8.91
CA VAL A 83 -0.95 7.37 7.53
C VAL A 83 -1.06 8.67 6.72
N PRO A 84 -0.42 8.78 5.54
CA PRO A 84 -0.54 9.95 4.68
C PRO A 84 -1.98 10.18 4.21
N ASP A 85 -2.32 11.43 3.92
CA ASP A 85 -3.61 11.77 3.33
C ASP A 85 -3.82 11.01 2.01
N GLY A 86 -5.02 10.53 1.79
CA GLY A 86 -5.35 9.73 0.61
C GLY A 86 -4.98 8.25 0.70
N TYR A 87 -4.40 7.81 1.81
CA TYR A 87 -4.06 6.41 2.06
C TYR A 87 -4.80 5.83 3.26
N LEU A 88 -4.96 4.53 3.29
CA LEU A 88 -5.47 3.77 4.45
C LEU A 88 -4.57 2.56 4.71
N LEU A 89 -4.50 2.13 5.97
CA LEU A 89 -3.82 0.88 6.34
C LEU A 89 -4.53 -0.33 5.73
N CYS A 90 -3.76 -1.33 5.33
CA CYS A 90 -4.27 -2.61 4.83
C CYS A 90 -4.60 -3.56 5.98
N GLU A 91 -5.74 -3.31 6.66
CA GLU A 91 -6.17 -4.04 7.88
C GLU A 91 -7.51 -4.76 7.70
N GLY A 92 -7.98 -4.95 6.47
CA GLY A 92 -9.20 -5.68 6.18
C GLY A 92 -10.49 -4.92 6.48
N GLN A 93 -10.42 -3.61 6.74
CA GLN A 93 -11.59 -2.79 7.07
C GLN A 93 -12.56 -2.66 5.90
N GLN A 94 -13.84 -2.49 6.21
CA GLN A 94 -14.88 -2.23 5.22
C GLN A 94 -14.95 -0.75 4.86
N LEU A 95 -15.06 -0.47 3.57
CA LEU A 95 -15.28 0.86 3.01
C LEU A 95 -16.62 0.88 2.27
N ARG A 96 -17.32 2.02 2.31
CA ARG A 96 -18.55 2.21 1.55
C ARG A 96 -18.24 2.44 0.07
N GLN A 97 -18.92 1.72 -0.81
CA GLN A 97 -18.76 1.89 -2.26
C GLN A 97 -19.08 3.32 -2.71
N THR A 98 -20.05 3.97 -2.04
CA THR A 98 -20.45 5.35 -2.34
C THR A 98 -19.44 6.41 -1.89
N GLU A 99 -18.61 6.12 -0.88
CA GLU A 99 -17.56 7.02 -0.38
C GLU A 99 -16.23 6.87 -1.15
N TYR A 100 -16.01 5.69 -1.74
CA TYR A 100 -14.80 5.32 -2.48
C TYR A 100 -15.14 4.66 -3.83
N PRO A 101 -15.91 5.33 -4.71
CA PRO A 101 -16.39 4.70 -5.95
C PRO A 101 -15.26 4.37 -6.92
N GLU A 102 -14.26 5.23 -7.04
CA GLU A 102 -13.12 5.01 -7.93
C GLU A 102 -12.21 3.88 -7.43
N LEU A 103 -11.98 3.80 -6.13
CA LEU A 103 -11.23 2.69 -5.54
C LEU A 103 -11.99 1.37 -5.72
N PHE A 104 -13.31 1.38 -5.50
CA PHE A 104 -14.13 0.19 -5.75
C PHE A 104 -14.09 -0.24 -7.22
N ALA A 105 -14.07 0.71 -8.15
CA ALA A 105 -13.88 0.39 -9.57
C ALA A 105 -12.51 -0.25 -9.86
N ALA A 106 -11.46 0.15 -9.10
CA ALA A 106 -10.11 -0.36 -9.28
C ALA A 106 -9.91 -1.77 -8.68
N ILE A 107 -10.35 -2.02 -7.44
CA ILE A 107 -10.08 -3.29 -6.73
C ILE A 107 -11.29 -4.21 -6.60
N GLY A 108 -12.49 -3.69 -6.84
CA GLY A 108 -13.74 -4.45 -6.78
C GLY A 108 -13.98 -5.12 -5.44
N ALA A 109 -14.48 -6.35 -5.49
CA ALA A 109 -14.80 -7.20 -4.35
C ALA A 109 -13.71 -8.24 -4.05
N ALA A 110 -12.49 -8.07 -4.57
CA ALA A 110 -11.44 -9.09 -4.52
C ALA A 110 -11.11 -9.56 -3.10
N PHE A 111 -11.26 -8.68 -2.10
CA PHE A 111 -10.91 -8.96 -0.70
C PHE A 111 -12.12 -9.16 0.22
N ASN A 112 -13.34 -9.22 -0.33
CA ASN A 112 -14.58 -9.27 0.47
C ASN A 112 -14.73 -10.53 1.31
N ASN A 113 -14.22 -11.64 0.83
CA ASN A 113 -14.26 -12.95 1.50
C ASN A 113 -12.88 -13.38 2.02
N GLY A 114 -11.98 -12.41 2.24
CA GLY A 114 -10.65 -12.67 2.75
C GLY A 114 -10.63 -13.11 4.21
N TYR A 115 -9.43 -13.17 4.77
CA TYR A 115 -9.20 -13.55 6.16
C TYR A 115 -8.46 -12.44 6.88
N ASP A 116 -8.80 -12.22 8.16
CA ASP A 116 -8.06 -11.30 9.03
C ASP A 116 -6.67 -11.86 9.40
N CYS A 117 -5.89 -11.06 10.11
CA CYS A 117 -4.54 -11.44 10.57
C CYS A 117 -4.51 -12.62 11.53
N ASN A 118 -5.65 -13.03 12.10
CA ASN A 118 -5.82 -14.17 12.99
C ASN A 118 -6.36 -15.43 12.26
N GLY A 119 -6.57 -15.33 10.94
CA GLY A 119 -7.13 -16.43 10.13
C GLY A 119 -8.65 -16.59 10.23
N ARG A 120 -9.36 -15.57 10.77
CA ARG A 120 -10.82 -15.55 10.79
C ARG A 120 -11.35 -15.04 9.45
N GLN A 121 -12.27 -15.77 8.85
CA GLN A 121 -12.91 -15.34 7.62
C GLN A 121 -13.72 -14.04 7.84
N LEU A 122 -13.52 -13.10 6.95
CA LEU A 122 -14.22 -11.82 6.94
C LEU A 122 -15.51 -11.94 6.13
N THR A 123 -16.55 -11.26 6.61
CA THR A 123 -17.82 -11.09 5.89
C THR A 123 -18.00 -9.63 5.56
N THR A 124 -18.53 -9.33 4.37
CA THR A 124 -18.69 -7.96 3.89
C THR A 124 -20.17 -7.61 3.76
N SER A 125 -20.57 -6.49 4.31
CA SER A 125 -21.96 -6.00 4.24
C SER A 125 -22.32 -5.52 2.83
N ALA A 126 -23.60 -5.57 2.47
CA ALA A 126 -24.08 -5.02 1.21
C ALA A 126 -23.75 -3.52 1.09
N GLY A 127 -23.30 -3.08 -0.10
CA GLY A 127 -22.87 -1.71 -0.35
C GLY A 127 -21.47 -1.37 0.18
N PHE A 128 -20.74 -2.36 0.71
CA PHE A 128 -19.36 -2.22 1.15
C PHE A 128 -18.41 -3.10 0.34
N PHE A 129 -17.14 -2.79 0.43
CA PHE A 129 -16.02 -3.64 -0.02
C PHE A 129 -14.90 -3.56 1.00
N ARG A 130 -13.91 -4.45 0.89
CA ARG A 130 -12.80 -4.50 1.86
C ARG A 130 -11.47 -4.18 1.23
N LEU A 131 -10.59 -3.59 2.04
CA LEU A 131 -9.15 -3.61 1.81
C LEU A 131 -8.57 -4.97 2.23
N PRO A 132 -7.41 -5.38 1.69
CA PRO A 132 -6.71 -6.58 2.15
C PRO A 132 -6.25 -6.41 3.61
N ASP A 133 -6.21 -7.51 4.37
CA ASP A 133 -5.53 -7.55 5.68
C ASP A 133 -4.15 -8.15 5.51
N LEU A 134 -3.13 -7.29 5.48
CA LEU A 134 -1.73 -7.67 5.27
C LEU A 134 -0.93 -7.74 6.58
N ARG A 135 -1.57 -7.55 7.73
CA ARG A 135 -0.90 -7.58 9.03
C ARG A 135 -0.31 -8.96 9.32
N GLY A 136 1.00 -8.98 9.59
CA GLY A 136 1.73 -10.19 9.91
C GLY A 136 1.81 -11.22 8.79
N ARG A 137 1.72 -10.78 7.53
CA ARG A 137 1.80 -11.60 6.31
C ARG A 137 2.99 -11.23 5.45
N PHE A 138 3.57 -12.21 4.78
CA PHE A 138 4.42 -12.02 3.63
C PHE A 138 3.54 -11.93 2.39
N VAL A 139 3.76 -10.91 1.56
CA VAL A 139 3.02 -10.74 0.30
C VAL A 139 3.74 -11.52 -0.78
N VAL A 140 2.98 -12.31 -1.53
CA VAL A 140 3.47 -13.10 -2.67
C VAL A 140 2.79 -12.61 -3.95
N GLY A 141 3.44 -12.85 -5.10
CA GLY A 141 2.87 -12.53 -6.40
C GLY A 141 1.67 -13.41 -6.74
N HIS A 142 0.60 -12.80 -7.27
CA HIS A 142 -0.51 -13.55 -7.85
C HIS A 142 -0.03 -14.36 -9.05
N TYR A 143 -0.43 -15.63 -9.12
CA TYR A 143 -0.10 -16.51 -10.23
C TYR A 143 -1.32 -17.35 -10.63
N GLY A 144 -1.98 -16.96 -11.73
CA GLY A 144 -3.29 -17.50 -12.15
C GLY A 144 -3.31 -19.01 -12.48
N SER A 145 -2.16 -19.64 -12.69
CA SER A 145 -2.05 -21.06 -12.98
C SER A 145 -1.66 -21.92 -11.77
N ASP A 146 -1.42 -21.31 -10.62
CA ASP A 146 -1.05 -22.02 -9.38
C ASP A 146 -2.24 -22.12 -8.45
N GLU A 147 -2.49 -23.31 -7.90
CA GLU A 147 -3.65 -23.56 -7.03
C GLU A 147 -3.66 -22.70 -5.78
N ASP A 148 -2.51 -22.37 -5.23
CA ASP A 148 -2.39 -21.59 -4.00
C ASP A 148 -2.47 -20.07 -4.26
N TYR A 149 -2.00 -19.60 -5.43
CA TYR A 149 -1.83 -18.17 -5.74
C TYR A 149 -2.75 -17.63 -6.83
N LYS A 150 -3.67 -18.44 -7.36
CA LYS A 150 -4.56 -18.07 -8.48
C LYS A 150 -5.66 -17.08 -8.13
N THR A 151 -5.93 -16.87 -6.85
CA THR A 151 -7.00 -15.98 -6.38
C THR A 151 -6.41 -14.80 -5.63
N LEU A 152 -6.74 -13.57 -6.05
CA LEU A 152 -6.38 -12.37 -5.29
C LEU A 152 -6.99 -12.45 -3.90
N GLY A 153 -6.17 -12.17 -2.87
CA GLY A 153 -6.59 -12.26 -1.48
C GLY A 153 -6.56 -13.66 -0.88
N ALA A 154 -6.08 -14.67 -1.64
CA ALA A 154 -5.80 -15.99 -1.07
C ALA A 154 -4.78 -15.88 0.08
N VAL A 155 -4.95 -16.70 1.10
CA VAL A 155 -4.09 -16.74 2.28
C VAL A 155 -3.63 -18.17 2.56
N GLY A 156 -2.39 -18.30 3.01
CA GLY A 156 -1.81 -19.61 3.31
C GLY A 156 -0.60 -19.50 4.23
N GLY A 157 0.07 -20.63 4.43
CA GLY A 157 1.27 -20.72 5.25
C GLY A 157 1.01 -20.70 6.77
N LYS A 158 2.04 -21.00 7.52
CA LYS A 158 2.03 -21.04 9.00
C LYS A 158 3.27 -20.36 9.55
N LYS A 159 3.12 -19.59 10.62
CA LYS A 159 4.25 -18.94 11.34
C LYS A 159 5.16 -19.96 12.02
N THR A 160 4.57 -21.00 12.55
CA THR A 160 5.26 -22.13 13.18
C THR A 160 4.67 -23.42 12.65
N HIS A 161 5.49 -24.45 12.50
CA HIS A 161 5.06 -25.75 12.00
C HIS A 161 5.65 -26.86 12.87
N GLN A 162 4.81 -27.84 13.27
CA GLN A 162 5.24 -29.07 13.90
C GLN A 162 5.26 -30.17 12.84
N LEU A 163 6.43 -30.76 12.64
CA LEU A 163 6.59 -31.83 11.66
C LEU A 163 5.69 -33.01 12.02
N THR A 164 5.02 -33.55 11.04
CA THR A 164 4.34 -34.85 11.12
C THR A 164 5.31 -35.97 10.81
N VAL A 165 4.91 -37.20 11.08
CA VAL A 165 5.74 -38.39 10.77
C VAL A 165 5.95 -38.50 9.25
N GLU A 166 4.94 -38.18 8.48
CA GLU A 166 4.94 -38.23 7.01
C GLU A 166 5.88 -37.21 6.38
N GLU A 167 6.16 -36.11 7.10
CA GLU A 167 7.07 -35.05 6.64
C GLU A 167 8.55 -35.31 6.95
N LEU A 168 8.81 -36.36 7.78
CA LEU A 168 10.18 -36.78 8.06
C LEU A 168 10.69 -37.68 6.91
N PRO A 169 11.94 -37.46 6.47
CA PRO A 169 12.58 -38.41 5.54
C PRO A 169 12.56 -39.83 6.12
N ALA A 170 12.26 -40.82 5.31
CA ALA A 170 12.35 -42.23 5.72
C ALA A 170 13.80 -42.53 6.17
N HIS A 171 13.96 -43.00 7.39
CA HIS A 171 15.26 -43.34 7.96
C HIS A 171 15.10 -44.52 8.95
N ASP A 172 16.17 -45.24 9.14
CA ASP A 172 16.29 -46.30 10.12
C ASP A 172 17.52 -46.14 11.02
N HIS A 173 17.56 -46.87 12.10
CA HIS A 173 18.70 -46.93 13.01
C HIS A 173 19.16 -48.37 13.11
N GLY A 174 20.34 -48.66 12.56
CA GLY A 174 20.98 -49.94 12.71
C GLY A 174 21.45 -50.16 14.16
N LEU A 175 20.94 -51.15 14.82
CA LEU A 175 21.43 -51.56 16.14
C LEU A 175 22.56 -52.58 15.92
N PHE A 176 23.81 -52.20 16.18
CA PHE A 176 24.90 -53.14 16.27
C PHE A 176 24.91 -53.81 17.64
N LEU A 177 24.31 -54.96 17.73
CA LEU A 177 24.43 -55.80 18.91
C LEU A 177 25.82 -56.47 18.87
N GLN A 178 26.81 -55.88 19.53
CA GLN A 178 28.07 -56.58 19.79
C GLN A 178 27.79 -57.73 20.76
N HIS A 179 27.72 -58.91 20.23
CA HIS A 179 27.81 -60.12 21.07
C HIS A 179 29.24 -60.20 21.62
N ALA A 180 29.44 -59.60 22.80
CA ALA A 180 30.65 -59.88 23.55
C ALA A 180 30.66 -61.37 23.92
N GLY A 181 31.23 -62.18 23.08
CA GLY A 181 31.78 -63.52 23.25
C GLY A 181 31.26 -64.48 24.35
N LYS A 182 30.04 -64.30 24.85
CA LYS A 182 29.41 -65.30 25.70
C LYS A 182 28.60 -66.27 24.86
N ARG A 183 29.25 -67.39 24.51
CA ARG A 183 28.61 -68.57 23.98
C ARG A 183 27.65 -69.09 25.07
N PHE A 184 26.35 -68.87 24.88
CA PHE A 184 25.35 -69.53 25.68
C PHE A 184 25.36 -71.04 25.29
N THR A 185 26.11 -71.84 26.06
CA THR A 185 26.02 -73.30 26.03
C THR A 185 24.95 -73.72 27.03
N GLY A 186 23.72 -73.61 26.64
CA GLY A 186 22.58 -74.12 27.41
C GLY A 186 21.37 -74.07 26.49
N GLY A 187 20.78 -75.26 26.24
CA GLY A 187 19.62 -75.44 25.39
C GLY A 187 18.37 -74.75 25.93
N GLY A 188 18.27 -73.47 25.68
CA GLY A 188 17.07 -72.72 25.90
C GLY A 188 16.93 -71.75 24.72
N SER A 189 15.74 -71.65 24.17
CA SER A 189 15.40 -70.85 23.05
C SER A 189 16.14 -69.51 23.05
N ALA A 190 16.87 -69.24 21.99
CA ALA A 190 17.60 -68.01 21.76
C ALA A 190 16.65 -66.79 21.57
N ASN A 191 15.94 -66.44 22.61
CA ASN A 191 15.12 -65.22 22.70
C ASN A 191 15.67 -64.22 23.72
N ALA A 192 16.99 -64.21 23.93
CA ALA A 192 17.65 -63.23 24.78
C ALA A 192 17.58 -61.82 24.22
N LEU A 193 16.88 -61.62 23.10
CA LEU A 193 16.54 -60.31 22.58
C LEU A 193 15.19 -59.76 23.08
N ASN A 194 14.48 -60.56 23.93
CA ASN A 194 13.15 -60.17 24.39
C ASN A 194 13.11 -59.44 25.74
N GLU A 195 14.22 -59.21 26.40
CA GLU A 195 14.24 -58.46 27.67
C GLU A 195 14.52 -56.98 27.55
N GLY A 196 14.76 -56.49 26.34
CA GLY A 196 14.74 -55.08 26.03
C GLY A 196 13.88 -54.89 24.79
N ASP A 197 13.05 -53.90 24.77
CA ASP A 197 12.12 -53.55 23.70
C ASP A 197 12.74 -53.40 22.30
N GLY A 198 14.04 -53.62 22.11
CA GLY A 198 14.72 -53.45 20.84
C GLY A 198 14.53 -52.06 20.22
N ARG A 199 14.09 -51.12 21.02
CA ARG A 199 13.77 -49.76 20.61
C ARG A 199 14.86 -48.79 21.05
N THR A 200 15.18 -47.84 20.20
CA THR A 200 15.96 -46.69 20.61
C THR A 200 15.11 -45.78 21.50
N TYR A 201 15.73 -45.07 22.42
CA TYR A 201 15.03 -44.04 23.17
C TYR A 201 14.44 -42.99 22.24
N MET A 202 13.23 -42.49 22.58
CA MET A 202 12.61 -41.40 21.86
C MET A 202 13.47 -40.17 22.01
N THR A 203 13.82 -39.56 20.88
CA THR A 203 14.58 -38.32 20.81
C THR A 203 13.74 -37.26 20.10
N GLY A 204 13.70 -36.06 20.69
CA GLY A 204 12.93 -34.94 20.17
C GLY A 204 11.84 -34.51 21.13
N GLY A 205 11.43 -33.25 21.00
CA GLY A 205 10.49 -32.60 21.93
C GLY A 205 9.10 -32.35 21.36
N ASN A 206 8.80 -32.81 20.14
CA ASN A 206 7.53 -32.57 19.44
C ASN A 206 7.08 -31.11 19.45
N LYS A 207 8.02 -30.17 19.52
CA LYS A 207 7.71 -28.71 19.53
C LYS A 207 7.67 -28.18 18.12
N PRO A 208 6.73 -27.24 17.82
CA PRO A 208 6.76 -26.54 16.56
C PRO A 208 8.07 -25.77 16.39
N HIS A 209 8.60 -25.74 15.19
CA HIS A 209 9.74 -24.93 14.83
C HIS A 209 9.28 -23.61 14.17
N GLU A 210 10.13 -22.60 14.23
CA GLU A 210 9.94 -21.32 13.53
C GLU A 210 10.02 -21.53 12.02
N ASN A 211 9.00 -21.06 11.30
CA ASN A 211 8.89 -21.23 9.84
C ASN A 211 9.04 -19.90 9.09
N ARG A 212 9.26 -18.80 9.78
CA ARG A 212 9.43 -17.48 9.17
C ARG A 212 10.90 -17.22 8.84
N PRO A 213 11.21 -16.64 7.66
CA PRO A 213 12.53 -16.08 7.41
C PRO A 213 12.77 -14.88 8.32
N PRO A 214 14.03 -14.38 8.45
CA PRO A 214 14.28 -13.09 9.08
C PRO A 214 13.40 -12.00 8.45
N TYR A 215 12.77 -11.17 9.26
CA TYR A 215 11.83 -10.15 8.79
C TYR A 215 12.04 -8.80 9.46
N TYR A 216 11.56 -7.77 8.79
CA TYR A 216 11.44 -6.42 9.32
C TYR A 216 9.99 -5.97 9.14
N ALA A 217 9.33 -5.55 10.23
CA ALA A 217 7.91 -5.20 10.20
C ALA A 217 7.72 -3.74 9.78
N LEU A 218 6.99 -3.53 8.70
CA LEU A 218 6.50 -2.23 8.25
C LEU A 218 4.98 -2.31 8.08
N ALA A 219 4.31 -1.17 8.09
CA ALA A 219 2.90 -1.11 7.72
C ALA A 219 2.73 -1.24 6.20
N TYR A 220 1.61 -1.79 5.76
CA TYR A 220 1.14 -1.68 4.38
C TYR A 220 0.03 -0.66 4.32
N ILE A 221 0.14 0.28 3.39
CA ILE A 221 -0.88 1.28 3.11
C ILE A 221 -1.36 1.14 1.67
N MET A 222 -2.61 1.48 1.41
CA MET A 222 -3.19 1.49 0.08
C MET A 222 -3.66 2.89 -0.26
N ARG A 223 -3.36 3.37 -1.48
CA ARG A 223 -3.91 4.61 -1.97
C ARG A 223 -5.40 4.48 -2.23
N THR A 224 -6.19 5.36 -1.62
CA THR A 224 -7.67 5.32 -1.62
C THR A 224 -8.33 6.56 -2.22
N LYS A 225 -7.56 7.64 -2.39
CA LYS A 225 -8.00 8.93 -2.98
C LYS A 225 -6.91 9.57 -3.82
#